data_370f0f3b4786daafef63ed5034516598
#
_entry.id   370f0f3b4786daafef63ed5034516598
#
_cell.length_a   1.000
_cell.length_b   1.000
_cell.length_c   1.000
_cell.angle_alpha   90.00
_cell.angle_beta   90.00
_cell.angle_gamma   90.00
#
_symmetry.space_group_name_H-M   'P 1'
#
loop_
_entity.id
_entity.type
_entity.pdbx_description
1 polymer ?
#
loop_
_entity_poly.entity_id
_entity_poly.type
_entity_poly.pdbx_seq_one_letter_code
_entity_poly.pdbx_strand_id
1 'polypeptide(L)'
;IHILKKEQKITKKIDKRYLLIFHKNLKKNSFVKITNPINQKTVIAEVISNKVKFSNFYNSVITLRIAEELSLDLNEPYIDLILISQNSTFIAKKAKTFKEEKKVAEKAPVDGIKIDNLGNSKLQKKETSRDKIFKYSIKVADFYYKDSAKNMVNRIEKETSLNSSIIKKLSKTKYRVLLGPFNDIKKLEKSF
;
A
#
# COMPACT_ATOMS: atom_id res chain seq x y z
N ILE A 1 10.11 -14.25 5.06
CA ILE A 1 11.51 -14.73 5.06
C ILE A 1 11.63 -16.11 5.69
N HIS A 2 11.07 -16.34 6.88
CA HIS A 2 11.14 -17.64 7.55
C HIS A 2 10.55 -18.77 6.70
N ILE A 3 9.39 -18.55 6.09
CA ILE A 3 8.73 -19.51 5.19
C ILE A 3 9.59 -19.76 3.94
N LEU A 4 10.07 -18.72 3.28
CA LEU A 4 10.90 -18.83 2.07
C LEU A 4 12.27 -19.48 2.35
N LYS A 5 12.80 -19.32 3.56
CA LYS A 5 14.02 -20.02 3.98
C LYS A 5 13.76 -21.50 4.20
N LYS A 6 12.61 -21.89 4.78
CA LYS A 6 12.18 -23.28 4.95
C LYS A 6 11.99 -23.97 3.58
N GLU A 7 11.56 -23.21 2.57
CA GLU A 7 11.40 -23.66 1.18
C GLU A 7 12.70 -23.58 0.36
N GLN A 8 13.85 -23.30 0.96
CA GLN A 8 15.18 -23.16 0.32
C GLN A 8 15.23 -22.10 -0.81
N LYS A 9 14.25 -21.22 -0.92
CA LYS A 9 14.19 -20.18 -1.95
C LYS A 9 15.09 -18.98 -1.67
N ILE A 10 15.65 -18.88 -0.46
CA ILE A 10 16.59 -17.81 -0.06
C ILE A 10 17.83 -18.45 0.55
N THR A 11 18.97 -18.30 -0.11
CA THR A 11 20.28 -18.85 0.31
C THR A 11 21.04 -17.93 1.27
N LYS A 12 20.84 -16.61 1.20
CA LYS A 12 21.53 -15.66 2.07
C LYS A 12 20.86 -15.59 3.45
N LYS A 13 21.69 -15.69 4.50
CA LYS A 13 21.27 -15.32 5.85
C LYS A 13 20.92 -13.83 5.87
N ILE A 14 19.66 -13.49 6.04
CA ILE A 14 19.23 -12.12 6.27
C ILE A 14 19.21 -11.95 7.78
N ASP A 15 19.93 -10.96 8.27
CA ASP A 15 19.93 -10.63 9.68
C ASP A 15 18.52 -10.18 10.07
N LYS A 16 17.93 -10.89 11.03
CA LYS A 16 16.56 -10.64 11.50
C LYS A 16 16.41 -9.30 12.22
N ARG A 17 17.52 -8.69 12.62
CA ARG A 17 17.56 -7.43 13.38
C ARG A 17 17.34 -6.19 12.54
N TYR A 18 17.57 -6.28 11.22
CA TYR A 18 17.44 -5.13 10.33
C TYR A 18 16.03 -5.00 9.74
N LEU A 19 15.63 -3.76 9.46
CA LEU A 19 14.38 -3.43 8.78
C LEU A 19 14.60 -3.49 7.27
N LEU A 20 14.50 -4.69 6.70
CA LEU A 20 14.86 -4.97 5.31
C LEU A 20 13.70 -5.58 4.56
N ILE A 21 13.54 -5.19 3.28
CA ILE A 21 12.51 -5.68 2.41
C ILE A 21 13.09 -6.13 1.05
N PHE A 22 12.58 -7.23 0.51
CA PHE A 22 12.74 -7.59 -0.90
C PHE A 22 11.47 -7.20 -1.64
N HIS A 23 11.61 -6.57 -2.79
CA HIS A 23 10.47 -6.18 -3.60
C HIS A 23 10.78 -6.41 -5.08
N LYS A 24 9.79 -6.93 -5.86
CA LYS A 24 10.00 -7.30 -7.28
C LYS A 24 10.38 -6.11 -8.16
N ASN A 25 9.75 -4.95 -7.93
CA ASN A 25 9.82 -3.82 -8.85
C ASN A 25 10.58 -2.60 -8.30
N LEU A 26 10.90 -2.58 -7.00
CA LEU A 26 11.59 -1.44 -6.41
C LEU A 26 13.10 -1.56 -6.57
N LYS A 27 13.74 -0.42 -6.76
CA LYS A 27 15.20 -0.34 -6.93
C LYS A 27 15.91 -0.69 -5.63
N LYS A 28 17.02 -1.45 -5.74
CA LYS A 28 17.90 -1.73 -4.60
C LYS A 28 18.40 -0.43 -3.97
N ASN A 29 18.58 -0.43 -2.64
CA ASN A 29 19.01 0.69 -1.80
C ASN A 29 18.01 1.87 -1.80
N SER A 30 16.76 1.66 -2.22
CA SER A 30 15.70 2.64 -1.98
C SER A 30 15.06 2.41 -0.61
N PHE A 31 14.47 3.46 -0.06
CA PHE A 31 13.74 3.39 1.20
C PHE A 31 12.24 3.40 0.95
N VAL A 32 11.53 2.62 1.74
CA VAL A 32 10.07 2.53 1.68
C VAL A 32 9.47 2.74 3.05
N LYS A 33 8.38 3.48 3.10
CA LYS A 33 7.50 3.55 4.25
C LYS A 33 6.50 2.40 4.14
N ILE A 34 6.51 1.52 5.12
CA ILE A 34 5.59 0.39 5.23
C ILE A 34 4.56 0.75 6.28
N THR A 35 3.28 0.57 5.96
CA THR A 35 2.17 0.85 6.87
C THR A 35 1.29 -0.39 7.01
N ASN A 36 0.95 -0.75 8.24
CA ASN A 36 -0.12 -1.70 8.49
C ASN A 36 -1.47 -0.95 8.45
N PRO A 37 -2.35 -1.23 7.47
CA PRO A 37 -3.59 -0.47 7.30
C PRO A 37 -4.62 -0.72 8.41
N ILE A 38 -4.46 -1.77 9.22
CA ILE A 38 -5.36 -2.09 10.32
C ILE A 38 -5.11 -1.16 11.51
N ASN A 39 -3.85 -1.08 11.96
CA ASN A 39 -3.47 -0.35 13.17
C ASN A 39 -2.72 0.96 12.91
N GLN A 40 -2.46 1.31 11.64
CA GLN A 40 -1.76 2.52 11.18
C GLN A 40 -0.30 2.63 11.66
N LYS A 41 0.29 1.56 12.21
CA LYS A 41 1.71 1.53 12.54
C LYS A 41 2.54 1.61 11.28
N THR A 42 3.64 2.34 11.34
CA THR A 42 4.54 2.58 10.21
C THR A 42 5.98 2.30 10.54
N VAL A 43 6.72 1.77 9.58
CA VAL A 43 8.17 1.52 9.66
C VAL A 43 8.81 1.93 8.35
N ILE A 44 10.04 2.46 8.43
CA ILE A 44 10.86 2.70 7.24
C ILE A 44 11.83 1.53 7.08
N ALA A 45 11.86 0.95 5.88
CA ALA A 45 12.72 -0.17 5.56
C ALA A 45 13.53 0.08 4.28
N GLU A 46 14.69 -0.55 4.19
CA GLU A 46 15.54 -0.51 3.01
C GLU A 46 15.26 -1.68 2.07
N VAL A 47 15.18 -1.41 0.76
CA VAL A 47 15.04 -2.44 -0.28
C VAL A 47 16.41 -3.05 -0.57
N ILE A 48 16.61 -4.32 -0.18
CA ILE A 48 17.90 -5.00 -0.35
C ILE A 48 18.09 -5.49 -1.79
N SER A 49 17.04 -6.00 -2.40
CA SER A 49 17.12 -6.60 -3.73
C SER A 49 15.76 -6.71 -4.38
N ASN A 50 15.76 -6.63 -5.71
CA ASN A 50 14.63 -6.92 -6.58
C ASN A 50 14.82 -8.22 -7.39
N LYS A 51 15.95 -8.92 -7.20
CA LYS A 51 16.30 -10.14 -7.94
C LYS A 51 15.91 -11.45 -7.25
N VAL A 52 15.28 -11.36 -6.07
CA VAL A 52 14.85 -12.55 -5.32
C VAL A 52 13.62 -13.14 -5.97
N LYS A 53 13.69 -14.41 -6.32
CA LYS A 53 12.54 -15.16 -6.83
C LYS A 53 11.70 -15.66 -5.66
N PHE A 54 10.42 -15.37 -5.68
CA PHE A 54 9.41 -15.89 -4.76
C PHE A 54 8.06 -15.95 -5.49
N SER A 55 7.03 -16.51 -4.86
CA SER A 55 5.71 -16.68 -5.47
C SER A 55 5.22 -15.43 -6.20
N ASN A 56 4.59 -15.62 -7.36
CA ASN A 56 4.01 -14.53 -8.14
C ASN A 56 2.85 -13.84 -7.44
N PHE A 57 2.24 -14.51 -6.49
CA PHE A 57 1.16 -13.97 -5.66
C PHE A 57 1.63 -12.80 -4.78
N TYR A 58 2.85 -12.88 -4.22
CA TYR A 58 3.40 -11.82 -3.36
C TYR A 58 4.27 -10.85 -4.16
N ASN A 59 4.19 -9.56 -3.81
CA ASN A 59 5.03 -8.51 -4.39
C ASN A 59 6.29 -8.23 -3.58
N SER A 60 6.26 -8.54 -2.30
CA SER A 60 7.35 -8.25 -1.36
C SER A 60 7.53 -9.33 -0.31
N VAL A 61 8.71 -9.36 0.27
CA VAL A 61 9.07 -10.20 1.43
C VAL A 61 9.77 -9.33 2.46
N ILE A 62 9.23 -9.30 3.66
CA ILE A 62 9.74 -8.47 4.77
C ILE A 62 10.46 -9.32 5.82
N THR A 63 11.34 -8.71 6.61
CA THR A 63 11.94 -9.35 7.79
C THR A 63 10.91 -9.53 8.89
N LEU A 64 11.15 -10.50 9.77
CA LEU A 64 10.27 -10.75 10.91
C LEU A 64 10.15 -9.51 11.80
N ARG A 65 11.26 -8.79 12.00
CA ARG A 65 11.26 -7.55 12.77
C ARG A 65 10.26 -6.51 12.27
N ILE A 66 10.15 -6.33 10.95
CA ILE A 66 9.14 -5.43 10.38
C ILE A 66 7.73 -5.89 10.76
N ALA A 67 7.47 -7.20 10.70
CA ALA A 67 6.15 -7.74 11.06
C ALA A 67 5.83 -7.52 12.55
N GLU A 68 6.83 -7.67 13.44
CA GLU A 68 6.70 -7.42 14.87
C GLU A 68 6.45 -5.93 15.16
N GLU A 69 7.27 -5.03 14.59
CA GLU A 69 7.12 -3.57 14.77
C GLU A 69 5.76 -3.06 14.29
N LEU A 70 5.27 -3.62 13.18
CA LEU A 70 3.95 -3.30 12.63
C LEU A 70 2.79 -4.02 13.34
N SER A 71 3.08 -4.95 14.28
CA SER A 71 2.08 -5.86 14.84
C SER A 71 1.21 -6.50 13.74
N LEU A 72 1.88 -7.07 12.72
CA LEU A 72 1.23 -7.61 11.54
C LEU A 72 0.73 -9.02 11.82
N ASP A 73 -0.53 -9.31 11.47
CA ASP A 73 -1.03 -10.67 11.47
C ASP A 73 -0.35 -11.47 10.33
N LEU A 74 0.35 -12.54 10.70
CA LEU A 74 1.05 -13.40 9.74
C LEU A 74 0.10 -14.24 8.86
N ASN A 75 -1.17 -14.38 9.26
CA ASN A 75 -2.19 -15.04 8.45
C ASN A 75 -2.79 -14.10 7.41
N GLU A 76 -2.80 -12.78 7.70
CA GLU A 76 -3.29 -11.72 6.82
C GLU A 76 -2.18 -10.68 6.58
N PRO A 77 -1.06 -11.06 5.91
CA PRO A 77 0.15 -10.23 5.78
C PRO A 77 0.00 -9.14 4.72
N TYR A 78 -1.03 -8.30 4.86
CA TYR A 78 -1.26 -7.17 3.98
C TYR A 78 -0.61 -5.90 4.52
N ILE A 79 0.12 -5.19 3.67
CA ILE A 79 0.82 -3.95 4.00
C ILE A 79 0.69 -2.94 2.86
N ASP A 80 0.66 -1.66 3.20
CA ASP A 80 0.79 -0.57 2.25
C ASP A 80 2.25 -0.14 2.13
N LEU A 81 2.72 0.07 0.90
CA LEU A 81 4.10 0.47 0.60
C LEU A 81 4.11 1.81 -0.13
N ILE A 82 4.88 2.76 0.41
CA ILE A 82 5.15 4.06 -0.23
C ILE A 82 6.65 4.20 -0.40
N LEU A 83 7.11 4.40 -1.65
CA LEU A 83 8.50 4.68 -1.96
C LEU A 83 8.87 6.08 -1.43
N ILE A 84 9.92 6.15 -0.62
CA ILE A 84 10.50 7.42 -0.17
C ILE A 84 11.51 7.86 -1.22
N SER A 85 11.21 8.94 -1.94
CA SER A 85 12.17 9.53 -2.87
C SER A 85 13.31 10.19 -2.10
N GLN A 86 14.55 9.81 -2.40
CA GLN A 86 15.73 10.45 -1.82
C GLN A 86 15.89 11.93 -2.23
N ASN A 87 15.19 12.33 -3.30
CA ASN A 87 15.26 13.71 -3.83
C ASN A 87 14.17 14.63 -3.26
N SER A 88 13.35 14.16 -2.32
CA SER A 88 12.29 14.98 -1.71
C SER A 88 12.74 15.72 -0.44
N THR A 89 14.03 15.92 -0.22
CA THR A 89 14.43 17.00 0.67
C THR A 89 14.14 18.32 -0.04
N PHE A 90 12.89 18.79 0.06
CA PHE A 90 12.57 20.17 -0.16
C PHE A 90 13.32 20.95 0.93
N ILE A 91 14.57 21.31 0.63
CA ILE A 91 15.29 22.31 1.40
C ILE A 91 14.61 23.63 1.01
N ALA A 92 13.65 24.06 1.82
CA ALA A 92 13.12 25.40 1.71
C ALA A 92 14.32 26.35 1.83
N LYS A 93 14.84 26.81 0.69
CA LYS A 93 15.83 27.90 0.69
C LYS A 93 15.12 29.08 1.33
N LYS A 94 15.69 29.60 2.42
CA LYS A 94 15.21 30.80 3.09
C LYS A 94 14.99 31.86 2.01
N ALA A 95 13.74 32.22 1.77
CA ALA A 95 13.41 33.23 0.78
C ALA A 95 14.18 34.50 1.16
N LYS A 96 14.99 35.02 0.23
CA LYS A 96 15.58 36.34 0.39
C LYS A 96 14.46 37.34 0.18
N THR A 97 13.91 37.84 1.26
CA THR A 97 12.96 38.95 1.24
C THR A 97 13.72 40.18 0.78
N PHE A 98 13.34 40.73 -0.35
CA PHE A 98 13.92 41.99 -0.83
C PHE A 98 13.55 43.14 0.13
N LYS A 99 14.43 44.13 0.25
CA LYS A 99 14.24 45.27 1.16
C LYS A 99 12.92 46.05 0.93
N GLU A 100 12.39 45.97 -0.26
CA GLU A 100 11.11 46.58 -0.66
C GLU A 100 9.91 45.81 -0.05
N GLU A 101 9.96 44.46 -0.03
CA GLU A 101 8.93 43.63 0.58
C GLU A 101 8.90 43.78 2.10
N LYS A 102 10.08 44.00 2.72
CA LYS A 102 10.14 44.31 4.15
C LYS A 102 9.44 45.63 4.47
N LYS A 103 9.61 46.65 3.67
CA LYS A 103 8.95 47.95 3.86
C LYS A 103 7.44 47.89 3.67
N VAL A 104 6.95 46.98 2.82
CA VAL A 104 5.51 46.76 2.63
C VAL A 104 4.93 45.98 3.84
N ALA A 105 5.65 44.97 4.34
CA ALA A 105 5.24 44.19 5.49
C ALA A 105 5.20 45.04 6.77
N GLU A 106 6.11 46.02 6.93
CA GLU A 106 6.11 46.95 8.09
C GLU A 106 4.98 48.00 8.04
N LYS A 107 4.39 48.22 6.87
CA LYS A 107 3.28 49.17 6.65
C LYS A 107 1.90 48.51 6.65
N ALA A 108 1.84 47.18 6.67
CA ALA A 108 0.56 46.47 6.75
C ALA A 108 -0.01 46.62 8.16
N PRO A 109 -1.24 47.15 8.34
CA PRO A 109 -1.87 47.24 9.64
C PRO A 109 -2.12 45.80 10.14
N VAL A 110 -1.37 45.40 11.16
CA VAL A 110 -1.52 44.07 11.81
C VAL A 110 -2.60 44.07 12.91
N ASP A 111 -3.29 45.19 13.07
CA ASP A 111 -4.36 45.29 14.07
C ASP A 111 -5.65 44.68 13.53
N GLY A 112 -5.89 43.42 13.91
CA GLY A 112 -7.18 42.78 13.70
C GLY A 112 -7.14 41.35 13.14
N ILE A 113 -5.97 40.76 12.88
CA ILE A 113 -5.92 39.33 12.54
C ILE A 113 -6.01 38.55 13.85
N LYS A 114 -7.23 38.14 14.24
CA LYS A 114 -7.42 37.07 15.21
C LYS A 114 -6.88 35.82 14.54
N ILE A 115 -5.72 35.36 15.02
CA ILE A 115 -5.21 34.01 14.69
C ILE A 115 -6.14 33.06 15.43
N ASP A 116 -7.24 32.67 14.80
CA ASP A 116 -7.95 31.49 15.23
C ASP A 116 -7.00 30.32 15.14
N ASN A 117 -6.69 29.74 16.30
CA ASN A 117 -5.84 28.55 16.40
C ASN A 117 -6.46 27.42 15.59
N LEU A 118 -6.10 27.30 14.32
CA LEU A 118 -6.40 26.16 13.46
C LEU A 118 -5.76 24.85 13.95
N GLY A 119 -4.97 24.91 15.04
CA GLY A 119 -4.35 23.75 15.70
C GLY A 119 -5.27 22.97 16.63
N ASN A 120 -6.48 23.44 16.95
CA ASN A 120 -7.44 22.76 17.81
C ASN A 120 -8.66 22.22 17.06
N SER A 121 -8.55 21.85 15.80
CA SER A 121 -9.44 20.82 15.32
C SER A 121 -9.12 19.57 16.16
N LYS A 122 -9.89 19.38 17.24
CA LYS A 122 -10.03 18.10 17.91
C LYS A 122 -10.31 17.10 16.79
N LEU A 123 -9.24 16.44 16.32
CA LEU A 123 -9.38 15.16 15.65
C LEU A 123 -10.14 14.32 16.66
N GLN A 124 -11.46 14.33 16.55
CA GLN A 124 -12.28 13.33 17.18
C GLN A 124 -11.73 12.03 16.64
N LYS A 125 -10.83 11.45 17.44
CA LYS A 125 -10.45 10.07 17.36
C LYS A 125 -11.76 9.30 17.47
N LYS A 126 -12.41 9.09 16.34
CA LYS A 126 -13.47 8.13 16.22
C LYS A 126 -12.76 6.78 16.36
N GLU A 127 -12.54 6.39 17.61
CA GLU A 127 -12.23 5.01 17.99
C GLU A 127 -13.43 4.15 17.63
N THR A 128 -13.63 3.91 16.37
CA THR A 128 -14.36 2.76 15.92
C THR A 128 -13.32 1.72 15.59
N SER A 129 -12.91 0.97 16.59
CA SER A 129 -12.35 -0.39 16.44
C SER A 129 -13.43 -1.29 15.85
N ARG A 130 -13.91 -0.98 14.65
CA ARG A 130 -14.55 -1.96 13.79
C ARG A 130 -13.40 -2.73 13.22
N ASP A 131 -13.30 -4.00 13.58
CA ASP A 131 -12.43 -4.95 12.90
C ASP A 131 -12.63 -4.76 11.40
N LYS A 132 -11.67 -4.11 10.73
CA LYS A 132 -11.74 -3.89 9.29
C LYS A 132 -11.49 -5.23 8.64
N ILE A 133 -12.56 -5.98 8.43
CA ILE A 133 -12.51 -7.24 7.68
C ILE A 133 -12.24 -6.86 6.22
N PHE A 134 -11.02 -7.15 5.77
CA PHE A 134 -10.67 -6.97 4.36
C PHE A 134 -11.40 -7.99 3.50
N LYS A 135 -11.84 -7.54 2.33
CA LYS A 135 -12.37 -8.41 1.27
C LYS A 135 -11.45 -8.28 0.07
N TYR A 136 -10.95 -9.40 -0.39
CA TYR A 136 -10.02 -9.49 -1.51
C TYR A 136 -10.73 -9.91 -2.77
N SER A 137 -10.27 -9.45 -3.92
CA SER A 137 -10.77 -9.88 -5.22
C SER A 137 -9.63 -9.94 -6.24
N ILE A 138 -9.67 -10.92 -7.12
CA ILE A 138 -8.75 -11.02 -8.24
C ILE A 138 -9.36 -10.27 -9.42
N LYS A 139 -8.63 -9.29 -9.96
CA LYS A 139 -9.00 -8.65 -11.21
C LYS A 139 -8.58 -9.56 -12.37
N VAL A 140 -9.55 -10.05 -13.13
CA VAL A 140 -9.28 -10.87 -14.31
C VAL A 140 -8.99 -9.98 -15.52
N ALA A 141 -9.97 -9.16 -15.93
CA ALA A 141 -9.84 -8.29 -17.10
C ALA A 141 -10.84 -7.13 -17.08
N ASP A 142 -10.57 -6.13 -17.91
CA ASP A 142 -11.50 -5.04 -18.23
C ASP A 142 -11.98 -5.18 -19.68
N PHE A 143 -13.28 -5.05 -19.91
CA PHE A 143 -13.94 -5.17 -21.21
C PHE A 143 -14.72 -3.92 -21.54
N TYR A 144 -14.81 -3.58 -22.84
CA TYR A 144 -15.63 -2.49 -23.33
C TYR A 144 -17.10 -2.88 -23.46
N TYR A 145 -17.39 -4.15 -23.77
CA TYR A 145 -18.73 -4.66 -23.96
C TYR A 145 -19.15 -5.58 -22.82
N LYS A 146 -20.40 -5.43 -22.37
CA LYS A 146 -20.96 -6.24 -21.29
C LYS A 146 -21.00 -7.73 -21.65
N ASP A 147 -21.29 -8.05 -22.90
CA ASP A 147 -21.41 -9.44 -23.35
C ASP A 147 -20.04 -10.14 -23.39
N SER A 148 -18.98 -9.41 -23.76
CA SER A 148 -17.61 -9.94 -23.63
C SER A 148 -17.25 -10.25 -22.18
N ALA A 149 -17.65 -9.40 -21.24
CA ALA A 149 -17.47 -9.66 -19.82
C ALA A 149 -18.25 -10.89 -19.33
N LYS A 150 -19.49 -11.07 -19.80
CA LYS A 150 -20.32 -12.26 -19.50
C LYS A 150 -19.69 -13.54 -20.07
N ASN A 151 -19.22 -13.48 -21.32
CA ASN A 151 -18.56 -14.63 -21.94
C ASN A 151 -17.30 -15.06 -21.16
N MET A 152 -16.54 -14.08 -20.63
CA MET A 152 -15.40 -14.39 -19.77
C MET A 152 -15.83 -15.06 -18.45
N VAL A 153 -16.89 -14.58 -17.81
CA VAL A 153 -17.44 -15.20 -16.59
C VAL A 153 -17.86 -16.64 -16.88
N ASN A 154 -18.66 -16.87 -17.92
CA ASN A 154 -19.10 -18.20 -18.31
C ASN A 154 -17.93 -19.16 -18.61
N ARG A 155 -16.87 -18.61 -19.21
CA ARG A 155 -15.64 -19.37 -19.47
C ARG A 155 -14.93 -19.75 -18.17
N ILE A 156 -14.78 -18.83 -17.23
CA ILE A 156 -14.18 -19.09 -15.93
C ILE A 156 -14.97 -20.17 -15.17
N GLU A 157 -16.30 -20.07 -15.13
CA GLU A 157 -17.15 -21.04 -14.46
C GLU A 157 -17.09 -22.44 -15.08
N LYS A 158 -16.87 -22.52 -16.40
CA LYS A 158 -16.70 -23.81 -17.09
C LYS A 158 -15.31 -24.42 -16.93
N GLU A 159 -14.27 -23.59 -16.95
CA GLU A 159 -12.87 -24.04 -16.90
C GLU A 159 -12.35 -24.20 -15.48
N THR A 160 -13.00 -23.56 -14.50
CA THR A 160 -12.60 -23.60 -13.09
C THR A 160 -13.81 -23.95 -12.22
N SER A 161 -13.56 -24.50 -11.03
CA SER A 161 -14.61 -24.74 -10.03
C SER A 161 -15.01 -23.48 -9.24
N LEU A 162 -14.63 -22.29 -9.72
CA LEU A 162 -14.83 -21.01 -9.03
C LEU A 162 -16.13 -20.35 -9.49
N ASN A 163 -17.17 -20.47 -8.67
CA ASN A 163 -18.51 -19.91 -8.98
C ASN A 163 -18.74 -18.49 -8.43
N SER A 164 -17.68 -17.77 -8.06
CA SER A 164 -17.77 -16.44 -7.44
C SER A 164 -17.21 -15.34 -8.34
N SER A 165 -17.75 -15.26 -9.58
CA SER A 165 -17.36 -14.22 -10.53
C SER A 165 -18.33 -13.03 -10.48
N ILE A 166 -17.82 -11.80 -10.49
CA ILE A 166 -18.59 -10.57 -10.43
C ILE A 166 -18.21 -9.65 -11.59
N ILE A 167 -19.23 -9.11 -12.28
CA ILE A 167 -19.04 -8.05 -13.28
C ILE A 167 -19.33 -6.70 -12.62
N LYS A 168 -18.30 -5.85 -12.47
CA LYS A 168 -18.43 -4.49 -11.97
C LYS A 168 -18.41 -3.49 -13.14
N LYS A 169 -19.48 -2.70 -13.29
CA LYS A 169 -19.49 -1.59 -14.24
C LYS A 169 -18.66 -0.44 -13.69
N LEU A 170 -17.63 -0.01 -14.42
CA LEU A 170 -16.74 1.09 -14.02
C LEU A 170 -17.14 2.41 -14.69
N SER A 171 -17.63 2.36 -15.94
CA SER A 171 -18.09 3.52 -16.69
C SER A 171 -19.19 3.09 -17.68
N LYS A 172 -19.66 4.02 -18.52
CA LYS A 172 -20.64 3.71 -19.57
C LYS A 172 -20.16 2.58 -20.51
N THR A 173 -18.86 2.50 -20.76
CA THR A 173 -18.24 1.58 -21.73
C THR A 173 -17.17 0.69 -21.13
N LYS A 174 -17.12 0.52 -19.78
CA LYS A 174 -16.06 -0.28 -19.16
C LYS A 174 -16.62 -1.21 -18.08
N TYR A 175 -16.40 -2.50 -18.28
CA TYR A 175 -16.86 -3.59 -17.41
C TYR A 175 -15.64 -4.37 -16.90
N ARG A 176 -15.54 -4.54 -15.59
CA ARG A 176 -14.47 -5.30 -14.95
C ARG A 176 -14.99 -6.64 -14.46
N VAL A 177 -14.28 -7.70 -14.81
CA VAL A 177 -14.51 -9.04 -14.27
C VAL A 177 -13.59 -9.24 -13.08
N LEU A 178 -14.19 -9.61 -11.95
CA LEU A 178 -13.54 -9.89 -10.67
C LEU A 178 -13.91 -11.30 -10.23
N LEU A 179 -12.96 -12.00 -9.61
CA LEU A 179 -13.21 -13.22 -8.83
C LEU A 179 -13.22 -12.89 -7.35
N GLY A 180 -14.16 -13.43 -6.61
CA GLY A 180 -14.35 -13.16 -5.19
C GLY A 180 -15.72 -12.53 -4.90
N PRO A 181 -15.94 -11.99 -3.71
CA PRO A 181 -14.91 -11.61 -2.71
C PRO A 181 -14.39 -12.79 -1.89
N PHE A 182 -13.10 -12.75 -1.57
CA PHE A 182 -12.46 -13.68 -0.65
C PHE A 182 -12.27 -12.99 0.71
N ASN A 183 -12.54 -13.71 1.79
CA ASN A 183 -12.45 -13.17 3.15
C ASN A 183 -11.07 -13.38 3.78
N ASP A 184 -10.22 -14.23 3.18
CA ASP A 184 -8.86 -14.47 3.64
C ASP A 184 -7.87 -14.63 2.48
N ILE A 185 -6.60 -14.32 2.77
CA ILE A 185 -5.51 -14.37 1.79
C ILE A 185 -5.20 -15.80 1.33
N LYS A 186 -5.40 -16.81 2.18
CA LYS A 186 -5.10 -18.21 1.81
C LYS A 186 -6.08 -18.73 0.75
N LYS A 187 -7.36 -18.34 0.85
CA LYS A 187 -8.36 -18.67 -0.18
C LYS A 187 -8.08 -17.93 -1.48
N LEU A 188 -7.69 -16.65 -1.37
CA LEU A 188 -7.27 -15.86 -2.52
C LEU A 188 -6.05 -16.48 -3.22
N GLU A 189 -5.00 -16.89 -2.47
CA GLU A 189 -3.80 -17.52 -3.01
C GLU A 189 -4.07 -18.82 -3.75
N LYS A 190 -4.99 -19.66 -3.22
CA LYS A 190 -5.41 -20.90 -3.89
C LYS A 190 -6.17 -20.67 -5.19
N SER A 191 -6.80 -19.51 -5.34
CA SER A 191 -7.60 -19.16 -6.52
C SER A 191 -6.82 -18.32 -7.54
N PHE A 192 -5.59 -17.94 -7.21
CA PHE A 192 -4.68 -17.15 -8.05
C PHE A 192 -3.83 -18.05 -8.95
#